data_4a79b5ea1b538c9182afdb41c097ff16
#
_entry.id   4a79b5ea1b538c9182afdb41c097ff16
#
_cell.length_a   1.000
_cell.length_b   1.000
_cell.length_c   1.000
_cell.angle_alpha   90.00
_cell.angle_beta   90.00
_cell.angle_gamma   90.00
#
_symmetry.space_group_name_H-M   'P 1'
#
loop_
_entity.id
_entity.type
_entity.pdbx_description
1 polymer ?
#
loop_
_entity_poly.entity_id
_entity_poly.type
_entity_poly.pdbx_seq_one_letter_code
_entity_poly.pdbx_strand_id
1 'polypeptide(L)'
;NRPLATMGRERPIAMYADWTDRITAGEVPASPPRPQGEERNVVLTLWDWGNDTSFVHDEVVTDKRNPRVNADGPFYGVSESDGVLVVVDPNTHVARELEVPMRTRGEAIHDFVTSPFWGDEEVFRSQNAADTHNPMMDHKGRVWMTSRVRIESNTDDCKAGSTNPSAEYFPLNSSSRHVSYFDPDTEEMTLIDTCYSTHHLQFASDSDDTLWFSGDTQAVGWINTRLWDETGDELGSQGWCPTVIDTNGDGVITRPWNEPGQAPVAGQDTRLVGFAYGIIPNPADGSVWITRTQPTPGQILRLDPGSNPPFTCKTEVYEPPFNLTDLDRDEWGFAPRGIDIDSEGVLWTALSGSGHMASFDRSKCEVTNGPTATGQHCREGWTLYRAPGPRLKNAESGAGADHHYYNWVDQFDTLGL
;
A
#
# COMPACT_ATOMS: atom_id res chain seq x y z
N ASN A 1 6.47 -16.17 -0.67
CA ASN A 1 7.15 -17.49 -0.63
C ASN A 1 7.89 -17.79 0.70
N ARG A 2 8.35 -16.79 1.47
CA ARG A 2 8.99 -17.04 2.78
C ARG A 2 8.12 -17.87 3.74
N PRO A 3 6.80 -17.57 3.95
CA PRO A 3 5.95 -18.42 4.79
C PRO A 3 5.86 -19.85 4.30
N LEU A 4 5.78 -20.07 3.00
CA LEU A 4 5.69 -21.39 2.39
C LEU A 4 6.98 -22.18 2.55
N ALA A 5 8.13 -21.53 2.37
CA ALA A 5 9.45 -22.14 2.60
C ALA A 5 9.63 -22.57 4.07
N THR A 6 9.10 -21.79 5.02
CA THR A 6 9.16 -22.09 6.45
C THR A 6 8.23 -23.25 6.85
N MET A 7 7.03 -23.33 6.25
CA MET A 7 6.05 -24.37 6.58
C MET A 7 6.31 -25.71 5.89
N GLY A 8 7.11 -25.73 4.82
CA GLY A 8 7.25 -26.87 3.93
C GLY A 8 6.06 -27.01 2.98
N ARG A 9 6.28 -27.65 1.84
CA ARG A 9 5.29 -27.74 0.74
C ARG A 9 4.03 -28.51 1.14
N GLU A 10 4.19 -29.58 1.87
CA GLU A 10 3.09 -30.53 2.12
C GLU A 10 2.02 -29.95 3.05
N ARG A 11 2.43 -29.18 4.04
CA ARG A 11 1.49 -28.58 5.01
C ARG A 11 0.48 -27.60 4.36
N PRO A 12 0.90 -26.60 3.59
CA PRO A 12 -0.07 -25.73 2.88
C PRO A 12 -0.97 -26.48 1.91
N ILE A 13 -0.43 -27.45 1.16
CA ILE A 13 -1.23 -28.26 0.23
C ILE A 13 -2.34 -28.99 1.00
N ALA A 14 -2.01 -29.64 2.12
CA ALA A 14 -2.99 -30.35 2.94
C ALA A 14 -4.04 -29.38 3.55
N MET A 15 -3.62 -28.19 3.98
CA MET A 15 -4.52 -27.16 4.50
C MET A 15 -5.51 -26.67 3.45
N TYR A 16 -5.05 -26.36 2.24
CA TYR A 16 -5.91 -25.91 1.15
C TYR A 16 -6.79 -27.02 0.59
N ALA A 17 -6.32 -28.27 0.54
CA ALA A 17 -7.13 -29.41 0.16
C ALA A 17 -8.29 -29.62 1.15
N ASP A 18 -8.03 -29.65 2.45
CA ASP A 18 -9.08 -29.73 3.48
C ASP A 18 -10.09 -28.59 3.34
N TRP A 19 -9.60 -27.36 3.12
CA TRP A 19 -10.47 -26.21 2.95
C TRP A 19 -11.36 -26.32 1.71
N THR A 20 -10.80 -26.73 0.58
CA THR A 20 -11.53 -26.92 -0.67
C THR A 20 -12.60 -28.01 -0.53
N ASP A 21 -12.26 -29.14 0.12
CA ASP A 21 -13.19 -30.23 0.37
C ASP A 21 -14.36 -29.79 1.24
N ARG A 22 -14.12 -28.97 2.26
CA ARG A 22 -15.16 -28.42 3.14
C ARG A 22 -16.07 -27.43 2.42
N ILE A 23 -15.54 -26.59 1.55
CA ILE A 23 -16.35 -25.70 0.70
C ILE A 23 -17.21 -26.52 -0.24
N THR A 24 -16.63 -27.54 -0.88
CA THR A 24 -17.36 -28.44 -1.78
C THR A 24 -18.45 -29.22 -1.05
N ALA A 25 -18.24 -29.57 0.21
CA ALA A 25 -19.24 -30.19 1.08
C ALA A 25 -20.33 -29.22 1.57
N GLY A 26 -20.28 -27.95 1.19
CA GLY A 26 -21.26 -26.94 1.57
C GLY A 26 -21.01 -26.28 2.94
N GLU A 27 -19.81 -26.39 3.48
CA GLU A 27 -19.41 -25.75 4.75
C GLU A 27 -19.13 -24.26 4.53
N VAL A 28 -20.09 -23.55 3.97
CA VAL A 28 -20.07 -22.11 3.75
C VAL A 28 -21.22 -21.46 4.51
N PRO A 29 -21.01 -20.32 5.17
CA PRO A 29 -22.03 -19.69 6.03
C PRO A 29 -23.30 -19.28 5.27
N ALA A 30 -23.15 -18.82 4.05
CA ALA A 30 -24.24 -18.49 3.13
C ALA A 30 -23.69 -18.41 1.71
N SER A 31 -24.45 -18.88 0.74
CA SER A 31 -24.14 -18.57 -0.65
C SER A 31 -24.68 -17.18 -0.94
N PRO A 32 -23.84 -16.21 -1.31
CA PRO A 32 -24.35 -14.94 -1.80
C PRO A 32 -25.27 -15.18 -2.99
N PRO A 33 -26.33 -14.37 -3.17
CA PRO A 33 -27.18 -14.48 -4.34
C PRO A 33 -26.33 -14.32 -5.60
N ARG A 34 -26.54 -15.17 -6.59
CA ARG A 34 -25.84 -15.03 -7.87
C ARG A 34 -26.29 -13.74 -8.53
N PRO A 35 -25.33 -12.94 -9.07
CA PRO A 35 -25.68 -11.80 -9.91
C PRO A 35 -26.67 -12.21 -11.00
N GLN A 36 -27.53 -11.30 -11.38
CA GLN A 36 -28.48 -11.48 -12.46
C GLN A 36 -28.00 -10.76 -13.71
N GLY A 37 -28.54 -11.15 -14.86
CA GLY A 37 -28.19 -10.49 -16.11
C GLY A 37 -26.79 -10.82 -16.64
N GLU A 38 -26.22 -9.86 -17.33
CA GLU A 38 -24.92 -10.00 -18.00
C GLU A 38 -23.74 -9.95 -17.01
N GLU A 39 -23.89 -9.31 -15.88
CA GLU A 39 -22.83 -9.11 -14.86
C GLU A 39 -22.28 -10.42 -14.29
N ARG A 40 -23.03 -11.50 -14.41
CA ARG A 40 -22.58 -12.84 -14.00
C ARG A 40 -21.65 -13.52 -15.02
N ASN A 41 -21.46 -12.95 -16.18
CA ASN A 41 -20.58 -13.48 -17.20
C ASN A 41 -19.16 -12.97 -16.96
N VAL A 42 -18.28 -13.90 -16.62
CA VAL A 42 -16.85 -13.62 -16.46
C VAL A 42 -16.12 -14.16 -17.66
N VAL A 43 -15.36 -13.31 -18.34
CA VAL A 43 -14.43 -13.68 -19.39
C VAL A 43 -13.02 -13.59 -18.82
N LEU A 44 -12.30 -14.71 -18.88
CA LEU A 44 -10.89 -14.77 -18.47
C LEU A 44 -10.02 -14.73 -19.73
N THR A 45 -9.19 -13.72 -19.85
CA THR A 45 -8.20 -13.60 -20.92
C THR A 45 -6.81 -13.82 -20.34
N LEU A 46 -6.04 -14.73 -20.93
CA LEU A 46 -4.67 -15.02 -20.56
C LEU A 46 -3.76 -14.50 -21.68
N TRP A 47 -2.70 -13.80 -21.28
CA TRP A 47 -1.71 -13.24 -22.17
C TRP A 47 -0.35 -13.86 -21.87
N ASP A 48 0.24 -14.49 -22.88
CA ASP A 48 1.59 -15.02 -22.84
C ASP A 48 2.45 -14.16 -23.77
N TRP A 49 3.45 -13.47 -23.21
CA TRP A 49 4.39 -12.63 -23.96
C TRP A 49 5.76 -13.25 -24.12
N GLY A 50 5.89 -14.55 -23.84
CA GLY A 50 7.08 -15.35 -24.15
C GLY A 50 8.22 -15.20 -23.14
N ASN A 51 7.95 -14.72 -21.91
CA ASN A 51 8.92 -14.66 -20.82
C ASN A 51 8.43 -15.52 -19.65
N ASP A 52 9.09 -16.67 -19.44
CA ASP A 52 8.70 -17.65 -18.43
C ASP A 52 8.98 -17.19 -16.99
N THR A 53 9.76 -16.14 -16.79
CA THR A 53 10.18 -15.65 -15.47
C THR A 53 9.48 -14.37 -15.04
N SER A 54 8.88 -13.66 -15.96
CA SER A 54 8.16 -12.41 -15.74
C SER A 54 6.66 -12.67 -15.57
N PHE A 55 6.05 -11.99 -14.58
CA PHE A 55 4.60 -11.99 -14.37
C PHE A 55 4.15 -10.64 -13.81
N VAL A 56 2.98 -10.22 -14.18
CA VAL A 56 2.40 -8.97 -13.68
C VAL A 56 1.94 -9.17 -12.23
N HIS A 57 2.42 -8.29 -11.34
CA HIS A 57 2.04 -8.27 -9.93
C HIS A 57 0.89 -7.30 -9.66
N ASP A 58 1.03 -6.07 -10.16
CA ASP A 58 0.02 -5.02 -10.08
C ASP A 58 -0.17 -4.39 -11.45
N GLU A 59 -1.36 -3.87 -11.71
CA GLU A 59 -1.71 -3.31 -13.02
C GLU A 59 -2.55 -2.04 -12.90
N VAL A 60 -2.44 -1.20 -13.92
CA VAL A 60 -3.23 0.01 -14.08
C VAL A 60 -3.72 0.13 -15.51
N VAL A 61 -4.92 0.66 -15.69
CA VAL A 61 -5.54 0.89 -16.99
C VAL A 61 -5.89 2.36 -17.19
N THR A 62 -6.31 3.04 -16.13
CA THR A 62 -6.84 4.40 -16.20
C THR A 62 -6.47 5.21 -14.96
N ASP A 63 -6.63 6.52 -15.02
CA ASP A 63 -6.62 7.34 -13.81
C ASP A 63 -7.87 7.04 -12.97
N LYS A 64 -7.70 6.58 -11.73
CA LYS A 64 -8.79 6.29 -10.81
C LYS A 64 -9.76 7.47 -10.64
N ARG A 65 -9.26 8.70 -10.75
CA ARG A 65 -10.03 9.94 -10.59
C ARG A 65 -10.79 10.35 -11.87
N ASN A 66 -10.36 9.80 -13.02
CA ASN A 66 -11.00 10.05 -14.31
C ASN A 66 -10.86 8.83 -15.23
N PRO A 67 -11.83 7.91 -15.24
CA PRO A 67 -11.77 6.68 -16.02
C PRO A 67 -11.81 6.87 -17.54
N ARG A 68 -11.87 8.12 -18.03
CA ARG A 68 -11.75 8.42 -19.45
C ARG A 68 -10.30 8.53 -19.93
N VAL A 69 -9.36 8.73 -19.00
CA VAL A 69 -7.94 8.72 -19.32
C VAL A 69 -7.55 7.30 -19.70
N ASN A 70 -7.02 7.11 -20.91
CA ASN A 70 -6.62 5.81 -21.47
C ASN A 70 -7.76 4.76 -21.57
N ALA A 71 -9.02 5.20 -21.69
CA ALA A 71 -10.20 4.32 -21.64
C ALA A 71 -10.18 3.14 -22.63
N ASP A 72 -9.60 3.36 -23.82
CA ASP A 72 -9.46 2.35 -24.88
C ASP A 72 -7.98 1.98 -25.14
N GLY A 73 -7.09 2.36 -24.22
CA GLY A 73 -5.66 2.17 -24.34
C GLY A 73 -5.13 0.86 -23.77
N PRO A 74 -3.81 0.71 -23.74
CA PRO A 74 -3.15 -0.46 -23.17
C PRO A 74 -3.34 -0.61 -21.66
N PHE A 75 -3.19 -1.85 -21.18
CA PHE A 75 -2.95 -2.16 -19.77
C PHE A 75 -1.46 -2.06 -19.47
N TYR A 76 -1.14 -1.55 -18.28
CA TYR A 76 0.24 -1.44 -17.83
C TYR A 76 0.39 -2.22 -16.53
N GLY A 77 1.32 -3.16 -16.50
CA GLY A 77 1.56 -4.01 -15.34
C GLY A 77 3.03 -4.06 -14.98
N VAL A 78 3.34 -4.23 -13.72
CA VAL A 78 4.72 -4.30 -13.23
C VAL A 78 5.12 -5.73 -12.88
N SER A 79 6.34 -6.13 -13.26
CA SER A 79 6.99 -7.34 -12.77
C SER A 79 8.07 -6.96 -11.77
N GLU A 80 7.79 -7.23 -10.49
CA GLU A 80 8.63 -6.81 -9.37
C GLU A 80 10.03 -7.43 -9.46
N SER A 81 10.12 -8.73 -9.77
CA SER A 81 11.38 -9.47 -9.79
C SER A 81 12.32 -9.05 -10.90
N ASP A 82 11.77 -8.73 -12.07
CA ASP A 82 12.56 -8.43 -13.27
C ASP A 82 12.76 -6.93 -13.48
N GLY A 83 12.00 -6.10 -12.76
CA GLY A 83 12.09 -4.64 -12.85
C GLY A 83 11.64 -4.11 -14.20
N VAL A 84 10.58 -4.68 -14.75
CA VAL A 84 10.00 -4.29 -16.03
C VAL A 84 8.58 -3.75 -15.89
N LEU A 85 8.19 -2.92 -16.84
CA LEU A 85 6.81 -2.53 -17.11
C LEU A 85 6.32 -3.36 -18.31
N VAL A 86 5.27 -4.13 -18.11
CA VAL A 86 4.60 -4.90 -19.17
C VAL A 86 3.46 -4.06 -19.72
N VAL A 87 3.45 -3.87 -21.04
CA VAL A 87 2.41 -3.14 -21.76
C VAL A 87 1.63 -4.12 -22.61
N VAL A 88 0.33 -4.23 -22.37
CA VAL A 88 -0.58 -5.12 -23.09
C VAL A 88 -1.61 -4.27 -23.83
N ASP A 89 -1.59 -4.29 -25.14
CA ASP A 89 -2.57 -3.60 -25.98
C ASP A 89 -3.69 -4.58 -26.39
N PRO A 90 -4.90 -4.43 -25.83
CA PRO A 90 -6.01 -5.32 -26.14
C PRO A 90 -6.56 -5.12 -27.57
N ASN A 91 -6.27 -3.98 -28.20
CA ASN A 91 -6.77 -3.69 -29.55
C ASN A 91 -5.94 -4.38 -30.63
N THR A 92 -4.64 -4.48 -30.42
CA THR A 92 -3.70 -5.13 -31.36
C THR A 92 -3.31 -6.54 -30.95
N HIS A 93 -3.67 -6.97 -29.75
CA HIS A 93 -3.27 -8.24 -29.13
C HIS A 93 -1.73 -8.38 -29.03
N VAL A 94 -1.04 -7.28 -28.75
CA VAL A 94 0.41 -7.25 -28.58
C VAL A 94 0.74 -6.97 -27.12
N ALA A 95 1.68 -7.75 -26.57
CA ALA A 95 2.29 -7.48 -25.28
C ALA A 95 3.79 -7.24 -25.46
N ARG A 96 4.37 -6.32 -24.68
CA ARG A 96 5.80 -6.02 -24.69
C ARG A 96 6.29 -5.68 -23.29
N GLU A 97 7.55 -5.95 -23.03
CA GLU A 97 8.24 -5.55 -21.81
C GLU A 97 9.09 -4.31 -22.07
N LEU A 98 9.09 -3.40 -21.10
CA LEU A 98 9.94 -2.22 -21.06
C LEU A 98 10.82 -2.31 -19.81
N GLU A 99 12.14 -2.38 -19.98
CA GLU A 99 13.06 -2.33 -18.84
C GLU A 99 12.95 -0.97 -18.14
N VAL A 100 12.75 -0.99 -16.81
CA VAL A 100 12.81 0.22 -16.00
C VAL A 100 14.26 0.48 -15.60
N PRO A 101 14.88 1.58 -16.05
CA PRO A 101 16.27 1.85 -15.81
C PRO A 101 16.57 2.21 -14.36
N MET A 102 17.84 2.11 -13.97
CA MET A 102 18.37 2.57 -12.69
C MET A 102 19.56 3.49 -12.96
N ARG A 103 19.73 4.54 -12.14
CA ARG A 103 20.90 5.42 -12.20
C ARG A 103 22.15 4.70 -11.74
N THR A 104 22.03 3.91 -10.66
CA THR A 104 23.13 3.09 -10.17
C THR A 104 22.63 1.68 -9.89
N ARG A 105 23.41 0.70 -10.35
CA ARG A 105 23.14 -0.72 -10.17
C ARG A 105 24.15 -1.28 -9.18
N GLY A 106 23.68 -2.18 -8.31
CA GLY A 106 24.55 -2.96 -7.43
C GLY A 106 25.29 -4.07 -8.15
N GLU A 107 26.18 -4.73 -7.43
CA GLU A 107 26.65 -6.04 -7.85
C GLU A 107 25.45 -6.99 -7.92
N ALA A 108 25.45 -7.88 -8.92
CA ALA A 108 24.40 -8.86 -9.08
C ALA A 108 24.43 -9.85 -7.90
N ILE A 109 23.75 -9.52 -6.83
CA ILE A 109 23.49 -10.49 -5.76
C ILE A 109 22.26 -11.26 -6.19
N HIS A 110 22.49 -12.41 -6.76
CA HIS A 110 21.43 -13.39 -7.02
C HIS A 110 21.16 -14.14 -5.72
N ASP A 111 20.19 -13.68 -4.95
CA ASP A 111 19.65 -14.49 -3.87
C ASP A 111 18.73 -15.54 -4.49
N PHE A 112 19.32 -16.67 -4.85
CA PHE A 112 18.55 -17.86 -5.22
C PHE A 112 17.95 -18.45 -3.97
N VAL A 113 16.65 -18.31 -3.79
CA VAL A 113 15.89 -19.05 -2.79
C VAL A 113 15.17 -20.17 -3.51
N THR A 114 15.56 -21.41 -3.29
CA THR A 114 14.81 -22.56 -3.77
C THR A 114 13.40 -22.51 -3.20
N SER A 115 12.40 -22.53 -4.07
CA SER A 115 11.01 -22.65 -3.68
C SER A 115 10.60 -24.11 -3.66
N PRO A 116 9.97 -24.60 -2.58
CA PRO A 116 9.45 -25.97 -2.55
C PRO A 116 8.32 -26.21 -3.56
N PHE A 117 7.81 -25.16 -4.23
CA PHE A 117 6.74 -25.23 -5.23
C PHE A 117 7.25 -25.25 -6.65
N TRP A 118 8.32 -24.50 -6.94
CA TRP A 118 8.80 -24.24 -8.30
C TRP A 118 10.07 -24.99 -8.66
N GLY A 119 10.65 -25.73 -7.71
CA GLY A 119 11.90 -26.48 -7.90
C GLY A 119 13.14 -25.74 -7.41
N ASP A 120 14.31 -26.19 -7.87
CA ASP A 120 15.60 -25.76 -7.32
C ASP A 120 16.15 -24.44 -7.88
N GLU A 121 15.49 -23.86 -8.90
CA GLU A 121 15.99 -22.72 -9.67
C GLU A 121 14.98 -21.56 -9.67
N GLU A 122 14.59 -21.03 -8.52
CA GLU A 122 13.81 -19.80 -8.49
C GLU A 122 14.73 -18.59 -8.30
N VAL A 123 14.77 -17.70 -9.27
CA VAL A 123 15.44 -16.41 -9.15
C VAL A 123 14.56 -15.47 -8.35
N PHE A 124 14.92 -15.24 -7.11
CA PHE A 124 14.22 -14.32 -6.24
C PHE A 124 15.02 -13.02 -6.14
N ARG A 125 14.54 -11.95 -6.77
CA ARG A 125 15.07 -10.58 -6.74
C ARG A 125 16.54 -10.41 -7.07
N SER A 126 16.81 -9.87 -8.22
CA SER A 126 18.09 -9.25 -8.51
C SER A 126 18.15 -7.86 -7.86
N GLN A 127 19.21 -7.54 -7.09
CA GLN A 127 19.46 -6.16 -6.65
C GLN A 127 19.78 -5.23 -7.83
N ASN A 128 19.97 -5.79 -9.01
CA ASN A 128 20.16 -5.06 -10.26
C ASN A 128 18.85 -4.74 -10.99
N ALA A 129 17.72 -5.27 -10.53
CA ALA A 129 16.42 -4.94 -11.08
C ALA A 129 15.83 -3.70 -10.38
N ALA A 130 15.04 -2.94 -11.11
CA ALA A 130 14.38 -1.75 -10.60
C ALA A 130 13.33 -2.04 -9.53
N ASP A 131 12.97 -3.30 -9.28
CA ASP A 131 12.05 -3.73 -8.23
C ASP A 131 10.73 -2.93 -8.32
N THR A 132 10.14 -2.94 -9.51
CA THR A 132 8.95 -2.16 -9.85
C THR A 132 7.72 -2.64 -9.11
N HIS A 133 6.88 -1.72 -8.63
CA HIS A 133 5.70 -2.08 -7.87
C HIS A 133 4.61 -1.01 -7.99
N ASN A 134 3.34 -1.42 -7.82
CA ASN A 134 2.15 -0.60 -7.71
C ASN A 134 2.06 0.55 -8.72
N PRO A 135 1.67 0.30 -9.98
CA PRO A 135 1.52 1.35 -10.97
C PRO A 135 0.24 2.15 -10.75
N MET A 136 0.30 3.46 -11.01
CA MET A 136 -0.85 4.36 -11.05
C MET A 136 -0.76 5.27 -12.25
N MET A 137 -1.91 5.63 -12.83
CA MET A 137 -1.96 6.55 -13.96
C MET A 137 -2.34 7.96 -13.49
N ASP A 138 -1.67 8.96 -14.04
CA ASP A 138 -2.03 10.35 -13.80
C ASP A 138 -3.04 10.88 -14.84
N HIS A 139 -3.49 12.13 -14.66
CA HIS A 139 -4.43 12.79 -15.55
C HIS A 139 -3.91 13.03 -16.99
N LYS A 140 -2.60 12.87 -17.22
CA LYS A 140 -1.95 12.98 -18.53
C LYS A 140 -1.76 11.61 -19.20
N GLY A 141 -2.14 10.51 -18.53
CA GLY A 141 -1.94 9.15 -19.02
C GLY A 141 -0.56 8.58 -18.77
N ARG A 142 0.30 9.26 -18.00
CA ARG A 142 1.61 8.72 -17.62
C ARG A 142 1.44 7.65 -16.54
N VAL A 143 2.22 6.60 -16.63
CA VAL A 143 2.18 5.45 -15.72
C VAL A 143 3.27 5.60 -14.68
N TRP A 144 2.89 6.03 -13.48
CA TRP A 144 3.77 6.18 -12.32
C TRP A 144 3.88 4.86 -11.57
N MET A 145 5.07 4.53 -11.10
CA MET A 145 5.33 3.32 -10.34
C MET A 145 6.42 3.55 -9.29
N THR A 146 6.35 2.79 -8.21
CA THR A 146 7.49 2.74 -7.30
C THR A 146 8.56 1.85 -7.90
N SER A 147 9.81 2.31 -7.86
CA SER A 147 10.94 1.61 -8.48
C SER A 147 12.26 1.98 -7.81
N ARG A 148 13.21 1.09 -7.86
CA ARG A 148 14.56 1.38 -7.39
C ARG A 148 15.29 2.22 -8.42
N VAL A 149 15.63 3.46 -8.06
CA VAL A 149 16.42 4.37 -8.90
C VAL A 149 17.93 4.21 -8.64
N ARG A 150 18.29 4.00 -7.37
CA ARG A 150 19.66 3.80 -6.91
C ARG A 150 19.74 2.81 -5.76
N ILE A 151 20.94 2.37 -5.45
CA ILE A 151 21.23 1.45 -4.32
C ILE A 151 22.00 2.12 -3.18
N GLU A 152 22.58 3.30 -3.42
CA GLU A 152 23.35 4.03 -2.44
C GLU A 152 22.46 4.62 -1.33
N SER A 153 23.09 5.00 -0.22
CA SER A 153 22.46 5.80 0.83
C SER A 153 21.99 7.16 0.30
N ASN A 154 21.06 7.78 1.00
CA ASN A 154 20.55 9.09 0.66
C ASN A 154 21.67 10.14 0.47
N THR A 155 21.42 11.11 -0.39
CA THR A 155 22.24 12.31 -0.55
C THR A 155 22.20 13.17 0.72
N ASP A 156 23.09 14.13 0.83
CA ASP A 156 23.16 15.01 2.00
C ASP A 156 21.92 15.91 2.12
N ASP A 157 21.25 16.18 1.02
CA ASP A 157 20.00 16.96 0.98
C ASP A 157 18.83 16.30 1.74
N CYS A 158 18.89 15.00 1.95
CA CYS A 158 17.89 14.24 2.72
C CYS A 158 18.24 14.13 4.22
N LYS A 159 19.45 14.50 4.60
CA LYS A 159 20.04 14.25 5.93
C LYS A 159 20.04 15.47 6.83
N ALA A 160 20.42 15.27 8.08
CA ALA A 160 20.60 16.35 9.05
C ALA A 160 21.61 17.39 8.55
N GLY A 161 21.23 18.66 8.65
CA GLY A 161 22.02 19.79 8.15
C GLY A 161 21.60 20.28 6.76
N SER A 162 20.69 19.59 6.10
CA SER A 162 20.05 20.06 4.86
C SER A 162 19.15 21.27 5.12
N THR A 163 18.98 22.08 4.08
CA THR A 163 18.00 23.19 4.06
C THR A 163 16.65 22.80 3.48
N ASN A 164 16.49 21.53 3.04
CA ASN A 164 15.19 21.02 2.66
C ASN A 164 14.28 20.98 3.88
N PRO A 165 13.05 21.55 3.83
CA PRO A 165 12.16 21.64 5.00
C PRO A 165 11.86 20.30 5.66
N SER A 166 11.66 19.24 4.86
CA SER A 166 11.38 17.90 5.41
C SER A 166 12.63 17.29 6.07
N ALA A 167 13.81 17.48 5.50
CA ALA A 167 15.07 17.01 6.08
C ALA A 167 15.46 17.81 7.34
N GLU A 168 15.20 19.12 7.36
CA GLU A 168 15.38 19.95 8.56
C GLU A 168 14.47 19.47 9.70
N TYR A 169 13.21 19.18 9.37
CA TYR A 169 12.23 18.71 10.35
C TYR A 169 12.45 17.26 10.76
N PHE A 170 12.66 16.35 9.81
CA PHE A 170 12.84 14.93 10.06
C PHE A 170 13.81 14.29 9.02
N PRO A 171 15.12 14.29 9.29
CA PRO A 171 16.12 13.79 8.36
C PRO A 171 16.05 12.29 8.15
N LEU A 172 16.25 11.84 6.90
CA LEU A 172 16.28 10.44 6.49
C LEU A 172 17.64 10.07 5.90
N ASN A 173 18.28 9.02 6.44
CA ASN A 173 19.62 8.62 6.02
C ASN A 173 19.64 7.63 4.85
N SER A 174 18.52 6.97 4.59
CA SER A 174 18.43 5.94 3.55
C SER A 174 17.03 5.84 2.97
N SER A 175 16.97 5.44 1.73
CA SER A 175 15.77 4.99 1.02
C SER A 175 16.14 3.78 0.14
N SER A 176 15.19 2.93 -0.20
CA SER A 176 15.48 1.67 -0.91
C SER A 176 14.70 1.52 -2.21
N ARG A 177 13.54 2.09 -2.29
CA ARG A 177 12.71 2.16 -3.49
C ARG A 177 12.26 3.61 -3.64
N HIS A 178 12.24 4.10 -4.86
CA HIS A 178 11.98 5.50 -5.23
C HIS A 178 10.81 5.53 -6.19
N VAL A 179 10.84 6.39 -7.22
CA VAL A 179 9.75 6.58 -8.17
C VAL A 179 10.28 6.61 -9.59
N SER A 180 9.51 6.06 -10.52
CA SER A 180 9.65 6.32 -11.96
C SER A 180 8.28 6.46 -12.60
N TYR A 181 8.25 7.04 -13.78
CA TYR A 181 7.06 6.98 -14.62
C TYR A 181 7.43 6.74 -16.09
N PHE A 182 6.53 6.07 -16.78
CA PHE A 182 6.55 5.91 -18.24
C PHE A 182 5.56 6.88 -18.86
N ASP A 183 6.00 7.61 -19.87
CA ASP A 183 5.15 8.47 -20.67
C ASP A 183 4.83 7.77 -21.99
N PRO A 184 3.58 7.34 -22.22
CA PRO A 184 3.21 6.63 -23.46
C PRO A 184 3.29 7.48 -24.72
N ASP A 185 3.18 8.81 -24.61
CA ASP A 185 3.22 9.72 -25.75
C ASP A 185 4.64 9.91 -26.30
N THR A 186 5.63 9.90 -25.43
CA THR A 186 7.06 10.03 -25.79
C THR A 186 7.80 8.71 -25.81
N GLU A 187 7.22 7.65 -25.23
CA GLU A 187 7.86 6.34 -24.97
C GLU A 187 9.12 6.45 -24.09
N GLU A 188 9.19 7.45 -23.23
CA GLU A 188 10.31 7.68 -22.33
C GLU A 188 10.02 7.27 -20.89
N MET A 189 11.07 6.78 -20.21
CA MET A 189 11.06 6.45 -18.81
C MET A 189 11.78 7.54 -18.01
N THR A 190 11.09 8.16 -17.04
CA THR A 190 11.67 9.18 -16.17
C THR A 190 11.88 8.62 -14.77
N LEU A 191 13.03 8.90 -14.17
CA LEU A 191 13.40 8.47 -12.83
C LEU A 191 13.42 9.66 -11.87
N ILE A 192 12.83 9.49 -10.68
CA ILE A 192 12.81 10.49 -9.62
C ILE A 192 13.38 9.86 -8.35
N ASP A 193 14.49 10.40 -7.87
CA ASP A 193 15.09 9.98 -6.62
C ASP A 193 14.33 10.58 -5.43
N THR A 194 13.93 9.73 -4.47
CA THR A 194 13.24 10.18 -3.26
C THR A 194 14.08 9.95 -2.01
N CYS A 195 13.96 10.89 -1.06
CA CYS A 195 14.61 10.79 0.23
C CYS A 195 14.01 9.71 1.14
N TYR A 196 12.77 9.31 0.87
CA TYR A 196 12.02 8.28 1.59
C TYR A 196 11.85 7.04 0.72
N SER A 197 11.69 5.89 1.36
CA SER A 197 11.37 4.65 0.65
C SER A 197 9.90 4.61 0.25
N THR A 198 9.62 4.05 -0.91
CA THR A 198 8.26 3.91 -1.46
C THR A 198 7.85 2.44 -1.58
N HIS A 199 6.54 2.19 -1.54
CA HIS A 199 5.95 0.86 -1.78
C HIS A 199 4.65 0.96 -2.57
N HIS A 200 3.59 1.57 -2.01
CA HIS A 200 2.38 1.91 -2.75
C HIS A 200 2.27 3.41 -2.93
N LEU A 201 1.47 3.81 -3.91
CA LEU A 201 1.28 5.20 -4.27
C LEU A 201 -0.18 5.46 -4.66
N GLN A 202 -0.65 6.69 -4.39
CA GLN A 202 -1.98 7.15 -4.81
C GLN A 202 -1.98 8.65 -5.03
N PHE A 203 -2.66 9.08 -6.10
CA PHE A 203 -2.87 10.49 -6.37
C PHE A 203 -3.97 11.09 -5.49
N ALA A 204 -3.72 12.26 -4.95
CA ALA A 204 -4.75 13.10 -4.36
C ALA A 204 -5.57 13.83 -5.43
N SER A 205 -6.73 14.36 -5.02
CA SER A 205 -7.58 15.20 -5.87
C SER A 205 -7.41 16.68 -5.54
N ASP A 206 -6.16 17.11 -5.39
CA ASP A 206 -5.80 18.48 -5.09
C ASP A 206 -5.29 19.25 -6.33
N SER A 207 -5.04 20.57 -6.18
CA SER A 207 -4.55 21.40 -7.27
C SER A 207 -3.11 21.11 -7.70
N ASP A 208 -2.35 20.43 -6.86
CA ASP A 208 -0.93 20.11 -7.06
C ASP A 208 -0.73 18.74 -7.69
N ASP A 209 -1.83 17.99 -7.88
CA ASP A 209 -1.80 16.60 -8.34
C ASP A 209 -0.84 15.75 -7.50
N THR A 210 -0.96 15.90 -6.18
CA THR A 210 -0.01 15.34 -5.23
C THR A 210 -0.06 13.81 -5.26
N LEU A 211 1.10 13.20 -5.45
CA LEU A 211 1.28 11.76 -5.40
C LEU A 211 1.85 11.37 -4.04
N TRP A 212 1.07 10.62 -3.27
CA TRP A 212 1.43 10.16 -1.93
C TRP A 212 1.97 8.73 -1.93
N PHE A 213 2.91 8.46 -1.03
CA PHE A 213 3.61 7.17 -0.94
C PHE A 213 3.59 6.57 0.45
N SER A 214 3.34 5.26 0.50
CA SER A 214 3.66 4.42 1.67
C SER A 214 5.01 3.73 1.47
N GLY A 215 5.47 2.96 2.45
CA GLY A 215 6.63 2.07 2.32
C GLY A 215 7.80 2.43 3.20
N ASP A 216 7.94 3.68 3.60
CA ASP A 216 8.92 4.05 4.62
C ASP A 216 8.43 3.68 6.02
N THR A 217 9.32 3.21 6.86
CA THR A 217 8.98 2.84 8.23
C THR A 217 8.97 4.03 9.18
N GLN A 218 9.38 5.20 8.73
CA GLN A 218 9.60 6.37 9.55
C GLN A 218 8.75 7.57 9.13
N ALA A 219 8.42 7.66 7.83
CA ALA A 219 7.76 8.81 7.25
C ALA A 219 6.72 8.41 6.19
N VAL A 220 5.83 9.33 5.88
CA VAL A 220 4.93 9.30 4.72
C VAL A 220 5.41 10.38 3.76
N GLY A 221 5.70 9.99 2.54
CA GLY A 221 6.26 10.88 1.53
C GLY A 221 5.26 11.31 0.46
N TRP A 222 5.57 12.40 -0.25
CA TRP A 222 4.80 12.86 -1.40
C TRP A 222 5.67 13.54 -2.44
N ILE A 223 5.14 13.60 -3.67
CA ILE A 223 5.64 14.44 -4.75
C ILE A 223 4.51 15.38 -5.19
N ASN A 224 4.78 16.68 -5.26
CA ASN A 224 3.98 17.63 -6.00
C ASN A 224 4.31 17.47 -7.48
N THR A 225 3.47 16.70 -8.22
CA THR A 225 3.78 16.35 -9.61
C THR A 225 3.62 17.54 -10.55
N ARG A 226 2.81 18.52 -10.18
CA ARG A 226 2.71 19.78 -10.94
C ARG A 226 4.00 20.59 -10.85
N LEU A 227 4.56 20.74 -9.65
CA LEU A 227 5.84 21.43 -9.46
C LEU A 227 6.99 20.70 -10.15
N TRP A 228 6.96 19.36 -10.10
CA TRP A 228 7.89 18.52 -10.86
C TRP A 228 7.82 18.81 -12.36
N ASP A 229 6.64 18.84 -12.93
CA ASP A 229 6.43 19.13 -14.36
C ASP A 229 6.89 20.54 -14.76
N GLU A 230 6.77 21.51 -13.85
CA GLU A 230 7.17 22.90 -14.09
C GLU A 230 8.68 23.11 -13.98
N THR A 231 9.34 22.38 -13.11
CA THR A 231 10.73 22.70 -12.72
C THR A 231 11.75 21.59 -13.01
N GLY A 232 11.34 20.33 -13.00
CA GLY A 232 12.24 19.17 -13.01
C GLY A 232 13.11 19.04 -11.76
N ASP A 233 12.76 19.76 -10.67
CA ASP A 233 13.51 19.76 -9.43
C ASP A 233 13.03 18.60 -8.53
N GLU A 234 13.80 17.52 -8.48
CA GLU A 234 13.49 16.34 -7.66
C GLU A 234 13.33 16.67 -6.18
N LEU A 235 14.24 17.49 -5.66
CA LEU A 235 14.26 17.80 -4.23
C LEU A 235 13.19 18.82 -3.85
N GLY A 236 12.98 19.83 -4.68
CA GLY A 236 11.95 20.85 -4.46
C GLY A 236 10.53 20.34 -4.61
N SER A 237 10.32 19.28 -5.41
CA SER A 237 9.00 18.72 -5.67
C SER A 237 8.56 17.68 -4.63
N GLN A 238 9.44 17.23 -3.74
CA GLN A 238 9.14 16.18 -2.77
C GLN A 238 9.16 16.69 -1.33
N GLY A 239 8.43 15.97 -0.48
CA GLY A 239 8.46 16.18 0.95
C GLY A 239 8.01 14.92 1.70
N TRP A 240 8.14 14.95 3.01
CA TRP A 240 7.71 13.85 3.88
C TRP A 240 7.41 14.33 5.30
N CYS A 241 6.53 13.58 5.99
CA CYS A 241 6.20 13.77 7.39
C CYS A 241 6.51 12.52 8.21
N PRO A 242 7.06 12.66 9.43
CA PRO A 242 7.03 11.56 10.40
C PRO A 242 5.59 11.29 10.86
N THR A 243 5.32 10.05 11.25
CA THR A 243 4.02 9.67 11.82
C THR A 243 4.03 9.88 13.33
N VAL A 244 3.59 11.05 13.79
CA VAL A 244 3.54 11.42 15.21
C VAL A 244 2.11 11.69 15.63
N ILE A 245 1.68 11.04 16.71
CA ILE A 245 0.36 11.24 17.32
C ILE A 245 0.43 12.28 18.44
N ASP A 246 -0.57 13.15 18.49
CA ASP A 246 -0.76 14.14 19.55
C ASP A 246 -1.23 13.43 20.81
N THR A 247 -0.28 12.91 21.60
CA THR A 247 -0.58 12.16 22.82
C THR A 247 -0.81 13.07 24.02
N ASN A 248 -0.28 14.28 23.99
CA ASN A 248 -0.49 15.25 25.07
C ASN A 248 -1.85 15.96 24.95
N GLY A 249 -2.44 16.00 23.74
CA GLY A 249 -3.78 16.51 23.49
C GLY A 249 -3.87 18.03 23.36
N ASP A 250 -2.76 18.71 23.03
CA ASP A 250 -2.73 20.17 22.86
C ASP A 250 -3.07 20.64 21.44
N GLY A 251 -3.25 19.69 20.49
CA GLY A 251 -3.67 19.94 19.12
C GLY A 251 -2.53 20.16 18.13
N VAL A 252 -1.28 20.18 18.59
CA VAL A 252 -0.09 20.36 17.77
C VAL A 252 0.98 19.31 18.08
N ILE A 253 1.86 19.04 17.14
CA ILE A 253 2.99 18.14 17.38
C ILE A 253 4.20 18.97 17.81
N THR A 254 4.69 18.69 19.01
CA THR A 254 5.84 19.37 19.59
C THR A 254 7.06 18.46 19.72
N ARG A 255 8.24 19.07 19.71
CA ARG A 255 9.52 18.38 19.96
C ARG A 255 10.08 18.75 21.33
N PRO A 256 10.81 17.83 21.99
CA PRO A 256 11.02 16.44 21.62
C PRO A 256 9.75 15.59 21.82
N TRP A 257 9.57 14.56 21.02
CA TRP A 257 8.55 13.54 21.18
C TRP A 257 9.13 12.22 21.70
N ASN A 258 8.26 11.32 22.14
CA ASN A 258 8.63 9.97 22.54
C ASN A 258 8.99 9.14 21.30
N GLU A 259 10.24 8.70 21.26
CA GLU A 259 10.72 7.82 20.19
C GLU A 259 10.31 6.36 20.43
N PRO A 260 10.01 5.59 19.38
CA PRO A 260 9.69 4.17 19.49
C PRO A 260 10.78 3.38 20.21
N GLY A 261 10.35 2.48 21.10
CA GLY A 261 11.28 1.64 21.87
C GLY A 261 11.98 2.34 23.04
N GLN A 262 11.70 3.62 23.28
CA GLN A 262 12.17 4.35 24.44
C GLN A 262 11.09 4.43 25.51
N ALA A 263 11.50 4.60 26.76
CA ALA A 263 10.56 4.83 27.85
C ALA A 263 9.82 6.17 27.62
N PRO A 264 8.49 6.18 27.63
CA PRO A 264 7.73 7.38 27.33
C PRO A 264 7.90 8.45 28.44
N VAL A 265 8.08 9.69 28.00
CA VAL A 265 8.10 10.87 28.87
C VAL A 265 6.69 11.48 28.89
N ALA A 266 6.15 11.66 30.06
CA ALA A 266 4.80 12.22 30.22
C ALA A 266 4.72 13.65 29.64
N GLY A 267 3.63 13.94 28.94
CA GLY A 267 3.37 15.22 28.30
C GLY A 267 4.05 15.44 26.95
N GLN A 268 4.79 14.47 26.45
CA GLN A 268 5.33 14.49 25.10
C GLN A 268 4.42 13.70 24.14
N ASP A 269 4.43 14.11 22.88
CA ASP A 269 3.82 13.39 21.78
C ASP A 269 4.53 12.07 21.50
N THR A 270 3.95 11.20 20.65
CA THR A 270 4.53 9.88 20.40
C THR A 270 4.66 9.61 18.93
N ARG A 271 5.89 9.31 18.50
CA ARG A 271 6.16 8.87 17.13
C ARG A 271 5.88 7.37 16.98
N LEU A 272 5.16 7.05 15.91
CA LEU A 272 4.88 5.68 15.53
C LEU A 272 5.88 5.19 14.49
N VAL A 273 6.28 3.92 14.61
CA VAL A 273 7.13 3.24 13.61
C VAL A 273 6.44 1.96 13.16
N GLY A 274 6.57 1.66 11.91
CA GLY A 274 6.14 0.41 11.33
C GLY A 274 5.98 0.54 9.83
N PHE A 275 6.05 -0.58 9.15
CA PHE A 275 5.89 -0.65 7.71
C PHE A 275 4.47 -0.19 7.33
N ALA A 276 4.39 0.95 6.64
CA ALA A 276 3.17 1.43 6.01
C ALA A 276 2.94 0.65 4.71
N TYR A 277 1.72 0.15 4.51
CA TYR A 277 1.39 -0.67 3.35
C TYR A 277 0.46 0.06 2.38
N GLY A 278 -0.85 -0.08 2.51
CA GLY A 278 -1.81 0.64 1.68
C GLY A 278 -1.84 2.13 2.00
N ILE A 279 -2.12 2.95 1.01
CA ILE A 279 -2.24 4.40 1.15
C ILE A 279 -3.40 4.90 0.30
N ILE A 280 -4.17 5.85 0.84
CA ILE A 280 -5.26 6.51 0.14
C ILE A 280 -5.46 7.95 0.62
N PRO A 281 -5.35 8.95 -0.24
CA PRO A 281 -5.77 10.31 0.07
C PRO A 281 -7.29 10.43 0.14
N ASN A 282 -7.79 11.17 1.11
CA ASN A 282 -9.21 11.49 1.24
C ASN A 282 -9.54 12.76 0.42
N PRO A 283 -10.36 12.67 -0.63
CA PRO A 283 -10.69 13.83 -1.45
C PRO A 283 -11.54 14.87 -0.71
N ALA A 284 -12.19 14.49 0.38
CA ALA A 284 -13.09 15.39 1.11
C ALA A 284 -12.35 16.35 2.03
N ASP A 285 -11.24 15.93 2.64
CA ASP A 285 -10.54 16.74 3.66
C ASP A 285 -9.02 16.85 3.45
N GLY A 286 -8.48 16.21 2.40
CA GLY A 286 -7.03 16.23 2.09
C GLY A 286 -6.17 15.42 3.05
N SER A 287 -6.76 14.69 3.99
CA SER A 287 -6.00 13.76 4.84
C SER A 287 -5.54 12.53 4.04
N VAL A 288 -4.51 11.88 4.53
CA VAL A 288 -3.95 10.68 3.91
C VAL A 288 -4.05 9.52 4.89
N TRP A 289 -4.66 8.43 4.43
CA TRP A 289 -4.83 7.27 5.25
C TRP A 289 -3.89 6.15 4.82
N ILE A 290 -3.31 5.48 5.78
CA ILE A 290 -2.33 4.40 5.58
C ILE A 290 -2.62 3.21 6.48
N THR A 291 -2.28 2.02 6.02
CA THR A 291 -2.39 0.79 6.81
C THR A 291 -1.03 0.33 7.30
N ARG A 292 -1.03 -0.25 8.50
CA ARG A 292 0.11 -0.93 9.10
C ARG A 292 -0.31 -2.31 9.56
N THR A 293 0.26 -3.32 8.95
CA THR A 293 -0.07 -4.71 9.27
C THR A 293 0.50 -5.15 10.61
N GLN A 294 1.59 -4.54 11.03
CA GLN A 294 2.33 -4.86 12.26
C GLN A 294 2.63 -3.59 13.08
N PRO A 295 2.76 -3.67 14.42
CA PRO A 295 2.56 -4.85 15.26
C PRO A 295 1.08 -5.26 15.37
N THR A 296 0.80 -6.51 15.70
CA THR A 296 -0.57 -7.00 15.92
C THR A 296 -1.29 -6.16 16.99
N PRO A 297 -2.56 -5.71 16.74
CA PRO A 297 -3.49 -6.14 15.67
C PRO A 297 -3.29 -5.46 14.33
N GLY A 298 -2.30 -4.58 14.19
CA GLY A 298 -2.18 -3.68 13.06
C GLY A 298 -3.00 -2.40 13.26
N GLN A 299 -2.80 -1.41 12.41
CA GLN A 299 -3.34 -0.07 12.58
C GLN A 299 -3.75 0.54 11.25
N ILE A 300 -4.74 1.41 11.27
CA ILE A 300 -4.91 2.44 10.26
C ILE A 300 -4.48 3.78 10.86
N LEU A 301 -3.76 4.57 10.08
CA LEU A 301 -3.29 5.89 10.48
C LEU A 301 -3.92 6.93 9.56
N ARG A 302 -4.35 8.05 10.14
CA ARG A 302 -4.76 9.24 9.40
C ARG A 302 -3.70 10.31 9.58
N LEU A 303 -3.03 10.67 8.50
CA LEU A 303 -2.11 11.80 8.45
C LEU A 303 -2.88 13.03 7.97
N ASP A 304 -2.89 14.07 8.78
CA ASP A 304 -3.31 15.42 8.38
C ASP A 304 -2.03 16.22 8.09
N PRO A 305 -1.76 16.58 6.82
CA PRO A 305 -0.56 17.36 6.51
C PRO A 305 -0.66 18.81 7.00
N GLY A 306 -1.87 19.31 7.23
CA GLY A 306 -2.10 20.70 7.62
C GLY A 306 -1.74 21.69 6.51
N SER A 307 -1.53 22.95 6.88
CA SER A 307 -1.31 24.05 5.92
C SER A 307 0.14 24.29 5.54
N ASN A 308 1.09 23.70 6.24
CA ASN A 308 2.53 23.89 6.02
C ASN A 308 3.34 22.62 6.36
N PRO A 309 3.15 21.51 5.62
CA PRO A 309 3.93 20.30 5.85
C PRO A 309 5.43 20.56 5.55
N PRO A 310 6.36 19.93 6.30
CA PRO A 310 6.13 18.92 7.32
C PRO A 310 5.80 19.45 8.73
N PHE A 311 5.85 20.75 8.96
CA PHE A 311 5.76 21.37 10.30
C PHE A 311 4.37 21.28 10.92
N THR A 312 3.34 21.07 10.13
CA THR A 312 1.94 20.96 10.58
C THR A 312 1.38 19.54 10.55
N CYS A 313 2.19 18.56 10.14
CA CYS A 313 1.75 17.17 10.05
C CYS A 313 1.36 16.61 11.41
N LYS A 314 0.18 15.98 11.48
CA LYS A 314 -0.34 15.31 12.67
C LYS A 314 -0.96 13.98 12.29
N THR A 315 -0.72 12.95 13.09
CA THR A 315 -1.25 11.60 12.83
C THR A 315 -2.26 11.19 13.89
N GLU A 316 -3.33 10.53 13.47
CA GLU A 316 -4.24 9.77 14.32
C GLU A 316 -4.00 8.28 14.11
N VAL A 317 -4.31 7.45 15.11
CA VAL A 317 -4.11 6.01 15.07
C VAL A 317 -5.35 5.25 15.49
N TYR A 318 -5.75 4.24 14.72
CA TYR A 318 -6.90 3.41 15.01
C TYR A 318 -6.57 1.94 14.79
N GLU A 319 -6.94 1.11 15.75
CA GLU A 319 -6.78 -0.34 15.69
C GLU A 319 -8.14 -1.01 15.48
N PRO A 320 -8.22 -2.04 14.65
CA PRO A 320 -9.44 -2.82 14.55
C PRO A 320 -9.77 -3.47 15.91
N PRO A 321 -11.05 -3.75 16.19
CA PRO A 321 -11.43 -4.49 17.39
C PRO A 321 -10.65 -5.79 17.48
N PHE A 322 -9.94 -6.00 18.59
CA PHE A 322 -9.04 -7.13 18.74
C PHE A 322 -8.96 -7.62 20.18
N ASN A 323 -8.90 -8.93 20.35
CA ASN A 323 -8.69 -9.57 21.64
C ASN A 323 -7.85 -10.84 21.48
N LEU A 324 -6.63 -10.82 22.00
CA LEU A 324 -5.70 -11.95 21.94
C LEU A 324 -6.21 -13.24 22.61
N THR A 325 -7.13 -13.12 23.58
CA THR A 325 -7.63 -14.27 24.33
C THR A 325 -8.83 -14.96 23.70
N ASP A 326 -9.36 -14.38 22.60
CA ASP A 326 -10.56 -14.91 21.94
C ASP A 326 -10.50 -14.62 20.42
N LEU A 327 -9.61 -15.29 19.75
CA LEU A 327 -9.34 -15.10 18.32
C LEU A 327 -10.40 -15.75 17.40
N ASP A 328 -11.28 -16.58 17.97
CA ASP A 328 -12.31 -17.30 17.19
C ASP A 328 -13.59 -16.52 16.93
N ARG A 329 -13.68 -15.28 17.44
CA ARG A 329 -14.85 -14.44 17.25
C ARG A 329 -14.78 -13.68 15.93
N ASP A 330 -15.92 -13.67 15.22
CA ASP A 330 -16.10 -12.85 14.02
C ASP A 330 -16.12 -11.35 14.30
N GLU A 331 -16.11 -10.96 15.58
CA GLU A 331 -16.07 -9.59 16.06
C GLU A 331 -14.65 -9.02 16.18
N TRP A 332 -13.63 -9.85 15.99
CA TRP A 332 -12.22 -9.46 16.10
C TRP A 332 -11.50 -9.58 14.78
N GLY A 333 -10.83 -8.51 14.38
CA GLY A 333 -10.07 -8.48 13.15
C GLY A 333 -8.65 -7.96 13.38
N PHE A 334 -7.74 -8.30 12.47
CA PHE A 334 -6.35 -7.84 12.55
C PHE A 334 -5.63 -7.86 11.21
N ALA A 335 -4.48 -7.20 11.17
CA ALA A 335 -3.60 -7.04 10.02
C ALA A 335 -4.25 -6.31 8.83
N PRO A 336 -4.64 -5.03 9.00
CA PRO A 336 -5.11 -4.20 7.89
C PRO A 336 -4.02 -4.10 6.83
N ARG A 337 -4.43 -4.18 5.54
CA ARG A 337 -3.49 -4.23 4.42
C ARG A 337 -3.88 -3.27 3.31
N GLY A 338 -4.63 -3.69 2.30
CA GLY A 338 -5.14 -2.76 1.30
C GLY A 338 -6.19 -1.83 1.90
N ILE A 339 -6.28 -0.61 1.40
CA ILE A 339 -7.19 0.42 1.91
C ILE A 339 -7.77 1.23 0.77
N ASP A 340 -9.02 1.59 0.89
CA ASP A 340 -9.68 2.54 0.02
C ASP A 340 -10.67 3.39 0.82
N ILE A 341 -11.23 4.43 0.22
CA ILE A 341 -12.20 5.32 0.84
C ILE A 341 -13.37 5.55 -0.12
N ASP A 342 -14.58 5.49 0.40
CA ASP A 342 -15.77 5.75 -0.41
C ASP A 342 -16.14 7.24 -0.49
N SER A 343 -17.17 7.56 -1.26
CA SER A 343 -17.65 8.93 -1.47
C SER A 343 -18.22 9.57 -0.20
N GLU A 344 -18.54 8.79 0.82
CA GLU A 344 -19.02 9.26 2.12
C GLU A 344 -17.87 9.50 3.11
N GLY A 345 -16.62 9.17 2.72
CA GLY A 345 -15.44 9.27 3.57
C GLY A 345 -15.27 8.12 4.55
N VAL A 346 -15.98 7.02 4.36
CA VAL A 346 -15.80 5.79 5.12
C VAL A 346 -14.64 5.01 4.52
N LEU A 347 -13.74 4.57 5.36
CA LEU A 347 -12.61 3.73 4.97
C LEU A 347 -13.01 2.27 4.84
N TRP A 348 -12.45 1.62 3.84
CA TRP A 348 -12.58 0.19 3.61
C TRP A 348 -11.21 -0.45 3.58
N THR A 349 -11.00 -1.49 4.35
CA THR A 349 -9.70 -2.18 4.44
C THR A 349 -9.87 -3.69 4.54
N ALA A 350 -8.95 -4.41 3.94
CA ALA A 350 -8.83 -5.85 4.12
C ALA A 350 -8.06 -6.16 5.40
N LEU A 351 -8.67 -6.89 6.33
CA LEU A 351 -8.01 -7.42 7.51
C LEU A 351 -7.42 -8.80 7.18
N SER A 352 -6.25 -8.78 6.54
CA SER A 352 -5.65 -9.96 5.90
C SER A 352 -5.27 -11.08 6.87
N GLY A 353 -5.07 -10.77 8.15
CA GLY A 353 -4.74 -11.77 9.17
C GLY A 353 -5.95 -12.53 9.71
N SER A 354 -7.15 -11.97 9.57
CA SER A 354 -8.39 -12.54 10.13
C SER A 354 -9.46 -12.89 9.10
N GLY A 355 -9.20 -12.61 7.80
CA GLY A 355 -10.15 -12.92 6.73
C GLY A 355 -11.43 -12.08 6.77
N HIS A 356 -11.30 -10.82 7.13
CA HIS A 356 -12.40 -9.86 7.10
C HIS A 356 -12.15 -8.75 6.09
N MET A 357 -13.20 -8.27 5.46
CA MET A 357 -13.28 -6.90 5.01
C MET A 357 -13.80 -6.06 6.17
N ALA A 358 -13.34 -4.84 6.31
CA ALA A 358 -13.79 -3.93 7.35
C ALA A 358 -14.04 -2.54 6.79
N SER A 359 -15.06 -1.87 7.33
CA SER A 359 -15.23 -0.43 7.16
C SER A 359 -14.91 0.29 8.47
N PHE A 360 -14.40 1.51 8.35
CA PHE A 360 -14.12 2.38 9.48
C PHE A 360 -14.65 3.79 9.20
N ASP A 361 -15.63 4.18 10.00
CA ASP A 361 -16.25 5.50 9.94
C ASP A 361 -15.73 6.36 11.11
N ARG A 362 -14.78 7.23 10.80
CA ARG A 362 -14.17 8.14 11.77
C ARG A 362 -15.16 9.10 12.41
N SER A 363 -16.26 9.42 11.75
CA SER A 363 -17.27 10.36 12.28
C SER A 363 -17.95 9.85 13.55
N LYS A 364 -17.88 8.54 13.80
CA LYS A 364 -18.42 7.90 15.00
C LYS A 364 -17.50 7.99 16.22
N CYS A 365 -16.22 8.37 16.02
CA CYS A 365 -15.26 8.44 17.11
C CYS A 365 -15.54 9.63 18.03
N GLU A 366 -15.70 9.37 19.31
CA GLU A 366 -15.84 10.42 20.33
C GLU A 366 -14.50 11.12 20.63
N VAL A 367 -13.41 10.39 20.53
CA VAL A 367 -12.04 10.86 20.78
C VAL A 367 -11.17 10.56 19.56
N THR A 368 -10.38 11.53 19.10
CA THR A 368 -9.49 11.36 17.95
C THR A 368 -8.03 11.69 18.25
N ASN A 369 -7.75 12.33 19.39
CA ASN A 369 -6.41 12.70 19.84
C ASN A 369 -6.31 12.68 21.38
N GLY A 370 -5.09 12.93 21.88
CA GLY A 370 -4.82 12.98 23.31
C GLY A 370 -4.43 11.63 23.92
N PRO A 371 -4.24 11.57 25.24
CA PRO A 371 -3.59 10.44 25.92
C PRO A 371 -4.37 9.12 25.87
N THR A 372 -5.64 9.15 25.52
CA THR A 372 -6.48 7.95 25.37
C THR A 372 -6.62 7.49 23.91
N ALA A 373 -6.24 8.32 22.94
CA ALA A 373 -6.33 8.04 21.50
C ALA A 373 -5.13 7.22 21.01
N THR A 374 -4.93 6.00 21.52
CA THR A 374 -3.73 5.19 21.30
C THR A 374 -3.95 3.93 20.47
N GLY A 375 -5.14 3.76 19.87
CA GLY A 375 -5.47 2.64 18.96
C GLY A 375 -6.88 2.09 19.15
N GLN A 376 -7.19 1.46 20.29
CA GLN A 376 -8.47 0.81 20.58
C GLN A 376 -9.59 1.77 21.08
N HIS A 377 -9.41 3.06 20.96
CA HIS A 377 -10.29 4.08 21.54
C HIS A 377 -11.57 4.36 20.74
N CYS A 378 -11.66 3.91 19.49
CA CYS A 378 -12.83 4.11 18.64
C CYS A 378 -13.29 2.79 18.03
N ARG A 379 -13.87 1.92 18.84
CA ARG A 379 -14.44 0.65 18.39
C ARG A 379 -15.73 0.82 17.59
N GLU A 380 -16.50 1.82 17.93
CA GLU A 380 -17.78 2.19 17.33
C GLU A 380 -17.64 2.62 15.86
N GLY A 381 -16.44 3.04 15.45
CA GLY A 381 -16.13 3.33 14.06
C GLY A 381 -16.03 2.10 13.16
N TRP A 382 -15.75 0.93 13.72
CA TRP A 382 -15.48 -0.28 12.95
C TRP A 382 -16.72 -1.13 12.69
N THR A 383 -16.82 -1.65 11.47
CA THR A 383 -17.74 -2.73 11.11
C THR A 383 -16.94 -3.81 10.39
N LEU A 384 -17.04 -5.05 10.87
CA LEU A 384 -16.33 -6.19 10.32
C LEU A 384 -17.26 -7.05 9.48
N TYR A 385 -16.82 -7.40 8.28
CA TYR A 385 -17.54 -8.26 7.34
C TYR A 385 -16.67 -9.48 7.06
N ARG A 386 -17.08 -10.61 7.60
CA ARG A 386 -16.32 -11.83 7.37
C ARG A 386 -16.48 -12.31 5.94
N ALA A 387 -15.38 -12.69 5.28
CA ALA A 387 -15.42 -13.35 4.01
C ALA A 387 -16.14 -14.71 4.12
N PRO A 388 -16.97 -15.09 3.15
CA PRO A 388 -17.69 -16.36 3.17
C PRO A 388 -16.70 -17.52 3.01
N GLY A 389 -16.89 -18.57 3.80
CA GLY A 389 -16.08 -19.77 3.75
C GLY A 389 -15.66 -20.29 5.13
N PRO A 390 -15.22 -21.55 5.23
CA PRO A 390 -14.72 -22.10 6.48
C PRO A 390 -13.30 -21.57 6.78
N ARG A 391 -12.98 -21.41 8.05
CA ARG A 391 -11.59 -21.09 8.45
C ARG A 391 -10.65 -22.26 8.17
N LEU A 392 -9.40 -21.96 7.86
CA LEU A 392 -8.36 -22.99 7.78
C LEU A 392 -8.20 -23.69 9.14
N LYS A 393 -8.22 -25.01 9.13
CA LYS A 393 -7.86 -25.79 10.31
C LYS A 393 -6.36 -25.77 10.54
N ASN A 394 -5.96 -25.84 11.79
CA ASN A 394 -4.56 -25.87 12.21
C ASN A 394 -3.75 -24.62 11.79
N ALA A 395 -4.41 -23.54 11.47
CA ALA A 395 -3.78 -22.24 11.35
C ALA A 395 -3.54 -21.71 12.78
N GLU A 396 -2.29 -21.50 13.14
CA GLU A 396 -1.95 -20.82 14.39
C GLU A 396 -2.50 -19.40 14.34
N SER A 397 -2.98 -18.90 15.48
CA SER A 397 -3.48 -17.53 15.65
C SER A 397 -4.78 -17.15 14.94
N GLY A 398 -5.68 -18.11 14.66
CA GLY A 398 -7.01 -17.78 14.11
C GLY A 398 -7.02 -17.16 12.71
N ALA A 399 -5.92 -17.30 11.97
CA ALA A 399 -5.82 -16.82 10.60
C ALA A 399 -6.90 -17.45 9.73
N GLY A 400 -7.71 -16.63 9.08
CA GLY A 400 -8.69 -17.08 8.10
C GLY A 400 -8.01 -17.66 6.85
N ALA A 401 -8.72 -18.50 6.14
CA ALA A 401 -8.32 -18.93 4.80
C ALA A 401 -8.50 -17.82 3.76
N ASP A 402 -9.32 -16.90 4.10
CA ASP A 402 -9.88 -15.92 3.19
C ASP A 402 -8.97 -14.71 3.20
N HIS A 403 -7.87 -14.81 2.49
CA HIS A 403 -6.97 -13.69 2.35
C HIS A 403 -7.45 -12.79 1.23
N HIS A 404 -8.07 -11.67 1.59
CA HIS A 404 -8.03 -10.54 0.70
C HIS A 404 -6.99 -9.54 1.17
N TYR A 405 -6.25 -9.05 0.22
CA TYR A 405 -5.21 -8.05 0.44
C TYR A 405 -5.73 -6.65 0.18
N TYR A 406 -6.64 -6.53 -0.78
CA TYR A 406 -7.20 -5.29 -1.25
C TYR A 406 -8.70 -5.35 -1.36
N ASN A 407 -9.31 -4.20 -1.25
CA ASN A 407 -10.67 -3.90 -1.60
C ASN A 407 -10.66 -2.56 -2.35
N TRP A 408 -11.62 -2.39 -3.23
CA TRP A 408 -11.79 -1.18 -4.01
C TRP A 408 -13.22 -0.70 -3.85
N VAL A 409 -13.37 0.60 -3.64
CA VAL A 409 -14.66 1.29 -3.59
C VAL A 409 -14.61 2.49 -4.51
N ASP A 410 -15.77 2.92 -4.99
CA ASP A 410 -15.84 4.09 -5.86
C ASP A 410 -15.73 5.39 -5.03
N GLN A 411 -14.52 5.90 -4.94
CA GLN A 411 -14.19 7.11 -4.18
C GLN A 411 -14.91 8.37 -4.70
N PHE A 412 -15.25 8.38 -5.97
CA PHE A 412 -15.79 9.55 -6.67
C PHE A 412 -17.23 9.37 -7.16
N ASP A 413 -17.84 8.24 -6.83
CA ASP A 413 -19.18 7.87 -7.32
C ASP A 413 -19.31 7.97 -8.86
N THR A 414 -18.23 7.65 -9.56
CA THR A 414 -18.15 7.79 -11.02
C THR A 414 -18.92 6.70 -11.75
N LEU A 415 -19.09 5.54 -11.12
CA LEU A 415 -19.78 4.37 -11.66
C LEU A 415 -21.17 4.20 -11.07
N GLY A 416 -21.55 4.97 -10.05
CA GLY A 416 -22.83 4.85 -9.36
C GLY A 416 -22.97 3.52 -8.60
N LEU A 417 -21.87 3.02 -8.03
CA LEU A 417 -21.79 1.73 -7.30
C LEU A 417 -21.76 1.96 -5.81
#